data_dd8f1aba119fb6e7cc2c2fb93194e61b
#
_entry.id   dd8f1aba119fb6e7cc2c2fb93194e61b
#
_cell.length_a   1.000
_cell.length_b   1.000
_cell.length_c   1.000
_cell.angle_alpha   90.00
_cell.angle_beta   90.00
_cell.angle_gamma   90.00
#
_symmetry.space_group_name_H-M   'P 1'
#
loop_
_entity.id
_entity.type
_entity.pdbx_description
1 polymer ?
#
loop_
_entity_poly.entity_id
_entity_poly.type
_entity_poly.pdbx_seq_one_letter_code
_entity_poly.pdbx_strand_id
1 'polypeptide(L)'
;MFSPTAKYIVVGRDARDMVWSAYNHQQQNTDEVLALFNGPPGRPGKLVSRPDRDIRDYYLHFLEHDELPGFGFEPFWPHVQGWWNARTLPNVLLVHYANLKADLAGEIRRIAEFLAIEVDEATLPAILEHCGFDYMRAVTNNNPNFHKGVIGRWRDVLTPAEIARCDEVAARNLTPDCARWIATGELRA
;
A
#
# COMPACT_ATOMS: atom_id res chain seq x y z
N MET A 1 -15.65 -7.56 8.80
CA MET A 1 -16.54 -7.10 9.92
C MET A 1 -15.74 -6.09 10.72
N PHE A 2 -16.26 -4.87 10.91
CA PHE A 2 -15.62 -3.81 11.71
C PHE A 2 -15.91 -4.04 13.20
N SER A 3 -14.87 -4.08 14.05
CA SER A 3 -15.01 -4.21 15.50
C SER A 3 -14.78 -2.86 16.19
N PRO A 4 -15.70 -2.38 17.03
CA PRO A 4 -15.50 -1.10 17.74
C PRO A 4 -14.41 -1.16 18.81
N THR A 5 -13.99 -2.35 19.22
CA THR A 5 -12.95 -2.56 20.24
C THR A 5 -11.56 -2.77 19.67
N ALA A 6 -11.44 -3.01 18.36
CA ALA A 6 -10.15 -3.14 17.69
C ALA A 6 -9.64 -1.75 17.24
N LYS A 7 -8.33 -1.54 17.29
CA LYS A 7 -7.68 -0.38 16.66
C LYS A 7 -7.24 -0.75 15.25
N TYR A 8 -7.49 0.13 14.31
CA TYR A 8 -7.19 -0.06 12.89
C TYR A 8 -6.13 0.95 12.46
N ILE A 9 -5.00 0.45 11.95
CA ILE A 9 -3.99 1.27 11.30
C ILE A 9 -4.07 0.97 9.81
N VAL A 10 -4.44 1.97 9.02
CA VAL A 10 -4.64 1.85 7.58
C VAL A 10 -3.51 2.57 6.87
N VAL A 11 -2.74 1.83 6.09
CA VAL A 11 -1.60 2.39 5.36
C VAL A 11 -2.02 2.71 3.93
N GLY A 12 -2.09 4.02 3.61
CA GLY A 12 -2.33 4.52 2.26
C GLY A 12 -1.03 4.69 1.47
N ARG A 13 -1.14 4.62 0.15
CA ARG A 13 -0.05 4.87 -0.79
C ARG A 13 -0.62 5.34 -2.12
N ASP A 14 0.11 6.23 -2.83
CA ASP A 14 -0.24 6.62 -4.19
C ASP A 14 -0.55 5.39 -5.05
N ALA A 15 -1.69 5.42 -5.76
CA ALA A 15 -2.18 4.28 -6.53
C ALA A 15 -1.15 3.79 -7.56
N ARG A 16 -0.41 4.70 -8.19
CA ARG A 16 0.65 4.41 -9.16
C ARG A 16 1.77 3.61 -8.51
N ASP A 17 2.24 4.05 -7.34
CA ASP A 17 3.27 3.34 -6.58
C ASP A 17 2.78 2.02 -5.99
N MET A 18 1.48 1.94 -5.63
CA MET A 18 0.86 0.71 -5.16
C MET A 18 0.84 -0.35 -6.27
N VAL A 19 0.41 0.01 -7.47
CA VAL A 19 0.40 -0.89 -8.64
C VAL A 19 1.81 -1.40 -8.96
N TRP A 20 2.83 -0.50 -8.97
CA TRP A 20 4.23 -0.90 -9.17
C TRP A 20 4.72 -1.86 -8.09
N SER A 21 4.34 -1.62 -6.84
CA SER A 21 4.71 -2.49 -5.73
C SER A 21 4.05 -3.86 -5.86
N ALA A 22 2.76 -3.90 -6.17
CA ALA A 22 1.99 -5.12 -6.37
C ALA A 22 2.55 -5.97 -7.52
N TYR A 23 2.80 -5.34 -8.67
CA TYR A 23 3.40 -6.01 -9.83
C TYR A 23 4.74 -6.68 -9.48
N ASN A 24 5.66 -5.90 -8.89
CA ASN A 24 6.98 -6.44 -8.52
C ASN A 24 6.86 -7.55 -7.47
N HIS A 25 5.94 -7.44 -6.52
CA HIS A 25 5.70 -8.48 -5.52
C HIS A 25 5.20 -9.78 -6.18
N GLN A 26 4.21 -9.68 -7.08
CA GLN A 26 3.69 -10.86 -7.78
C GLN A 26 4.72 -11.53 -8.68
N GLN A 27 5.60 -10.75 -9.34
CA GLN A 27 6.69 -11.30 -10.17
C GLN A 27 7.66 -12.17 -9.35
N GLN A 28 7.80 -11.90 -8.05
CA GLN A 28 8.70 -12.62 -7.15
C GLN A 28 8.07 -13.85 -6.49
N ASN A 29 6.77 -14.08 -6.65
CA ASN A 29 6.11 -15.24 -6.06
C ASN A 29 6.68 -16.55 -6.66
N THR A 30 7.14 -17.44 -5.80
CA THR A 30 7.52 -18.81 -6.20
C THR A 30 6.28 -19.67 -6.40
N ASP A 31 6.42 -20.84 -7.02
CA ASP A 31 5.30 -21.77 -7.22
C ASP A 31 4.76 -22.27 -5.88
N GLU A 32 5.62 -22.43 -4.88
CA GLU A 32 5.22 -22.82 -3.52
C GLU A 32 4.36 -21.74 -2.85
N VAL A 33 4.74 -20.48 -3.02
CA VAL A 33 3.96 -19.34 -2.50
C VAL A 33 2.61 -19.25 -3.20
N LEU A 34 2.57 -19.41 -4.52
CA LEU A 34 1.31 -19.45 -5.27
C LEU A 34 0.42 -20.62 -4.85
N ALA A 35 0.99 -21.79 -4.64
CA ALA A 35 0.25 -22.96 -4.15
C ALA A 35 -0.35 -22.73 -2.75
N LEU A 36 0.40 -22.05 -1.87
CA LEU A 36 -0.08 -21.69 -0.54
C LEU A 36 -1.29 -20.75 -0.58
N PHE A 37 -1.23 -19.70 -1.41
CA PHE A 37 -2.33 -18.73 -1.56
C PHE A 37 -3.56 -19.34 -2.24
N ASN A 38 -3.35 -20.16 -3.25
CA ASN A 38 -4.42 -20.73 -4.04
C ASN A 38 -5.10 -21.94 -3.36
N GLY A 39 -4.40 -22.60 -2.44
CA GLY A 39 -4.91 -23.79 -1.77
C GLY A 39 -5.16 -24.95 -2.72
N PRO A 40 -5.96 -25.96 -2.31
CA PRO A 40 -6.24 -27.13 -3.13
C PRO A 40 -7.06 -26.77 -4.37
N PRO A 41 -6.95 -27.56 -5.46
CA PRO A 41 -7.77 -27.39 -6.67
C PRO A 41 -9.27 -27.33 -6.35
N GLY A 42 -9.98 -26.39 -6.97
CA GLY A 42 -11.43 -26.22 -6.78
C GLY A 42 -11.83 -25.27 -5.64
N ARG A 43 -10.88 -24.64 -4.96
CA ARG A 43 -11.18 -23.57 -4.00
C ARG A 43 -11.91 -22.42 -4.71
N PRO A 44 -13.05 -21.92 -4.19
CA PRO A 44 -13.74 -20.78 -4.77
C PRO A 44 -12.92 -19.49 -4.57
N GLY A 45 -12.96 -18.60 -5.56
CA GLY A 45 -12.30 -17.30 -5.55
C GLY A 45 -11.34 -17.12 -6.73
N LYS A 46 -10.81 -15.90 -6.87
CA LYS A 46 -9.80 -15.58 -7.88
C LYS A 46 -8.46 -16.19 -7.46
N LEU A 47 -7.77 -16.80 -8.39
CA LEU A 47 -6.44 -17.35 -8.15
C LEU A 47 -5.38 -16.23 -8.17
N VAL A 48 -4.45 -16.34 -7.24
CA VAL A 48 -3.22 -15.51 -7.26
C VAL A 48 -2.28 -16.10 -8.32
N SER A 49 -1.74 -15.22 -9.18
CA SER A 49 -0.81 -15.61 -10.23
C SER A 49 0.29 -14.56 -10.41
N ARG A 50 1.36 -14.92 -11.10
CA ARG A 50 2.29 -13.90 -11.60
C ARG A 50 1.62 -13.09 -12.70
N PRO A 51 2.00 -11.81 -12.89
CA PRO A 51 1.50 -11.01 -14.01
C PRO A 51 1.83 -11.66 -15.35
N ASP A 52 0.87 -11.69 -16.24
CA ASP A 52 0.96 -12.24 -17.60
C ASP A 52 1.28 -11.15 -18.66
N ARG A 53 1.49 -9.92 -18.22
CA ARG A 53 1.71 -8.73 -19.04
C ARG A 53 2.80 -7.85 -18.44
N ASP A 54 3.27 -6.85 -19.19
CA ASP A 54 4.22 -5.89 -18.68
C ASP A 54 3.58 -4.92 -17.66
N ILE A 55 4.43 -4.15 -16.97
CA ILE A 55 3.98 -3.25 -15.89
C ILE A 55 3.08 -2.13 -16.39
N ARG A 56 3.26 -1.63 -17.62
CA ARG A 56 2.44 -0.58 -18.19
C ARG A 56 1.04 -1.10 -18.52
N ASP A 57 0.93 -2.25 -19.16
CA ASP A 57 -0.34 -2.89 -19.47
C ASP A 57 -1.07 -3.34 -18.20
N TYR A 58 -0.33 -3.79 -17.18
CA TYR A 58 -0.87 -4.10 -15.85
C TYR A 58 -1.47 -2.86 -15.17
N TYR A 59 -0.79 -1.73 -15.26
CA TYR A 59 -1.26 -0.46 -14.73
C TYR A 59 -2.50 0.07 -15.47
N LEU A 60 -2.52 0.00 -16.81
CA LEU A 60 -3.67 0.42 -17.61
C LEU A 60 -4.90 -0.43 -17.33
N HIS A 61 -4.73 -1.73 -17.15
CA HIS A 61 -5.79 -2.64 -16.73
C HIS A 61 -6.36 -2.25 -15.35
N PHE A 62 -5.49 -1.95 -14.38
CA PHE A 62 -5.93 -1.46 -13.07
C PHE A 62 -6.79 -0.20 -13.18
N LEU A 63 -6.38 0.78 -13.98
CA LEU A 63 -7.13 2.01 -14.15
C LEU A 63 -8.51 1.80 -14.80
N GLU A 64 -8.65 0.78 -15.64
CA GLU A 64 -9.88 0.47 -16.35
C GLU A 64 -10.86 -0.34 -15.53
N HIS A 65 -10.37 -1.29 -14.74
CA HIS A 65 -11.18 -2.30 -14.07
C HIS A 65 -11.18 -2.23 -12.54
N ASP A 66 -10.36 -1.34 -11.93
CA ASP A 66 -10.10 -1.32 -10.47
C ASP A 66 -9.69 -2.70 -9.94
N GLU A 67 -8.90 -3.41 -10.72
CA GLU A 67 -8.46 -4.77 -10.44
C GLU A 67 -6.96 -4.92 -10.71
N LEU A 68 -6.26 -5.56 -9.77
CA LEU A 68 -4.89 -6.00 -9.97
C LEU A 68 -4.91 -7.45 -10.49
N PRO A 69 -4.58 -7.68 -11.78
CA PRO A 69 -4.64 -9.02 -12.35
C PRO A 69 -3.85 -10.04 -11.53
N GLY A 70 -4.49 -11.15 -11.16
CA GLY A 70 -3.86 -12.20 -10.39
C GLY A 70 -3.53 -11.87 -8.93
N PHE A 71 -4.03 -10.78 -8.37
CA PHE A 71 -3.76 -10.42 -6.97
C PHE A 71 -4.88 -10.85 -6.01
N GLY A 72 -6.12 -10.98 -6.50
CA GLY A 72 -7.26 -11.49 -5.73
C GLY A 72 -7.79 -10.56 -4.63
N PHE A 73 -7.41 -9.29 -4.63
CA PHE A 73 -7.88 -8.31 -3.67
C PHE A 73 -9.19 -7.62 -4.08
N GLU A 74 -9.86 -7.04 -3.08
CA GLU A 74 -11.01 -6.16 -3.25
C GLU A 74 -10.65 -4.93 -4.11
N PRO A 75 -11.64 -4.31 -4.77
CA PRO A 75 -11.44 -3.08 -5.53
C PRO A 75 -10.75 -1.99 -4.70
N PHE A 76 -9.75 -1.35 -5.29
CA PHE A 76 -8.89 -0.39 -4.58
C PHE A 76 -9.62 0.89 -4.18
N TRP A 77 -10.36 1.51 -5.12
CA TRP A 77 -10.96 2.81 -4.87
C TRP A 77 -12.06 2.78 -3.80
N PRO A 78 -13.02 1.83 -3.81
CA PRO A 78 -14.00 1.69 -2.73
C PRO A 78 -13.36 1.38 -1.39
N HIS A 79 -12.28 0.59 -1.35
CA HIS A 79 -11.53 0.30 -0.13
C HIS A 79 -10.91 1.58 0.46
N VAL A 80 -10.23 2.38 -0.36
CA VAL A 80 -9.62 3.64 0.06
C VAL A 80 -10.68 4.62 0.57
N GLN A 81 -11.78 4.81 -0.18
CA GLN A 81 -12.87 5.71 0.22
C GLN A 81 -13.56 5.23 1.51
N GLY A 82 -13.74 3.93 1.65
CA GLY A 82 -14.34 3.35 2.86
C GLY A 82 -13.52 3.67 4.12
N TRP A 83 -12.22 3.50 4.08
CA TRP A 83 -11.35 3.84 5.20
C TRP A 83 -11.22 5.36 5.40
N TRP A 84 -11.23 6.13 4.33
CA TRP A 84 -11.29 7.59 4.43
C TRP A 84 -12.53 8.07 5.16
N ASN A 85 -13.69 7.49 4.89
CA ASN A 85 -14.94 7.82 5.58
C ASN A 85 -14.90 7.45 7.08
N ALA A 86 -14.15 6.39 7.42
CA ALA A 86 -13.97 5.95 8.80
C ALA A 86 -12.86 6.71 9.57
N ARG A 87 -12.10 7.60 8.94
CA ARG A 87 -10.91 8.26 9.52
C ARG A 87 -11.15 9.09 10.78
N THR A 88 -12.40 9.51 11.00
CA THR A 88 -12.79 10.30 12.19
C THR A 88 -13.16 9.42 13.40
N LEU A 89 -13.21 8.10 13.22
CA LEU A 89 -13.47 7.19 14.32
C LEU A 89 -12.23 7.11 15.23
N PRO A 90 -12.43 7.10 16.57
CA PRO A 90 -11.33 7.14 17.53
C PRO A 90 -10.42 5.90 17.51
N ASN A 91 -10.87 4.83 16.88
CA ASN A 91 -10.12 3.58 16.72
C ASN A 91 -9.56 3.36 15.32
N VAL A 92 -9.51 4.41 14.48
CA VAL A 92 -8.93 4.37 13.12
C VAL A 92 -7.82 5.39 12.99
N LEU A 93 -6.65 4.96 12.56
CA LEU A 93 -5.51 5.79 12.23
C LEU A 93 -5.13 5.61 10.76
N LEU A 94 -5.17 6.69 9.99
CA LEU A 94 -4.63 6.68 8.63
C LEU A 94 -3.12 7.04 8.67
N VAL A 95 -2.32 6.20 8.06
CA VAL A 95 -0.87 6.37 7.85
C VAL A 95 -0.62 6.41 6.35
N HIS A 96 0.31 7.21 5.88
CA HIS A 96 0.64 7.24 4.47
C HIS A 96 2.11 6.89 4.22
N TYR A 97 2.37 6.08 3.21
CA TYR A 97 3.72 5.60 2.90
C TYR A 97 4.71 6.74 2.63
N ALA A 98 4.26 7.82 1.98
CA ALA A 98 5.11 8.99 1.74
C ALA A 98 5.53 9.67 3.05
N ASN A 99 4.64 9.74 4.04
CA ASN A 99 4.93 10.33 5.35
C ASN A 99 5.91 9.46 6.13
N LEU A 100 5.74 8.13 6.12
CA LEU A 100 6.71 7.19 6.69
C LEU A 100 8.11 7.35 6.08
N LYS A 101 8.19 7.66 4.78
CA LYS A 101 9.46 7.91 4.09
C LYS A 101 10.05 9.28 4.40
N ALA A 102 9.21 10.28 4.65
CA ALA A 102 9.63 11.66 4.93
C ALA A 102 10.04 11.85 6.40
N ASP A 103 9.26 11.28 7.34
CA ASP A 103 9.48 11.39 8.78
C ASP A 103 9.07 10.10 9.50
N LEU A 104 9.93 9.09 9.44
CA LEU A 104 9.69 7.81 10.10
C LEU A 104 9.54 7.96 11.62
N ALA A 105 10.34 8.83 12.24
CA ALA A 105 10.31 9.04 13.68
C ALA A 105 8.98 9.64 14.15
N GLY A 106 8.49 10.67 13.45
CA GLY A 106 7.19 11.28 13.72
C GLY A 106 6.04 10.31 13.54
N GLU A 107 6.05 9.52 12.46
CA GLU A 107 4.99 8.52 12.22
C GLU A 107 5.03 7.39 13.26
N ILE A 108 6.21 6.95 13.72
CA ILE A 108 6.32 5.95 14.80
C ILE A 108 5.71 6.50 16.10
N ARG A 109 6.02 7.73 16.48
CA ARG A 109 5.43 8.35 17.68
C ARG A 109 3.91 8.49 17.56
N ARG A 110 3.41 8.91 16.41
CA ARG A 110 1.97 9.03 16.14
C ARG A 110 1.23 7.68 16.22
N ILE A 111 1.85 6.62 15.70
CA ILE A 111 1.33 5.26 15.79
C ILE A 111 1.35 4.77 17.25
N ALA A 112 2.43 4.99 17.96
CA ALA A 112 2.58 4.59 19.36
C ALA A 112 1.56 5.30 20.27
N GLU A 113 1.37 6.62 20.09
CA GLU A 113 0.35 7.41 20.78
C GLU A 113 -1.05 6.84 20.53
N PHE A 114 -1.38 6.57 19.26
CA PHE A 114 -2.66 5.94 18.91
C PHE A 114 -2.86 4.58 19.58
N LEU A 115 -1.81 3.78 19.70
CA LEU A 115 -1.84 2.48 20.34
C LEU A 115 -1.81 2.55 21.89
N ALA A 116 -1.54 3.72 22.46
CA ALA A 116 -1.24 3.95 23.88
C ALA A 116 0.01 3.16 24.32
N ILE A 117 1.04 3.14 23.48
CA ILE A 117 2.36 2.55 23.76
C ILE A 117 3.32 3.71 24.04
N GLU A 118 3.97 3.69 25.20
CA GLU A 118 5.05 4.62 25.50
C GLU A 118 6.30 4.28 24.67
N VAL A 119 6.84 5.29 23.98
CA VAL A 119 8.12 5.19 23.27
C VAL A 119 9.15 5.97 24.06
N ASP A 120 10.09 5.26 24.65
CA ASP A 120 11.23 5.89 25.29
C ASP A 120 12.17 6.45 24.22
N GLU A 121 12.55 7.72 24.36
CA GLU A 121 13.47 8.40 23.44
C GLU A 121 14.87 7.74 23.41
N ALA A 122 15.26 7.01 24.45
CA ALA A 122 16.50 6.23 24.42
C ALA A 122 16.41 4.98 23.53
N THR A 123 15.23 4.41 23.36
CA THR A 123 14.99 3.22 22.50
C THR A 123 14.61 3.57 21.07
N LEU A 124 14.14 4.80 20.83
CA LEU A 124 13.70 5.24 19.50
C LEU A 124 14.75 5.04 18.39
N PRO A 125 16.07 5.32 18.60
CA PRO A 125 17.09 5.07 17.58
C PRO A 125 17.14 3.60 17.12
N ALA A 126 17.03 2.66 18.05
CA ALA A 126 17.01 1.23 17.73
C ALA A 126 15.73 0.83 16.97
N ILE A 127 14.57 1.41 17.32
CA ILE A 127 13.32 1.20 16.57
C ILE A 127 13.47 1.71 15.14
N LEU A 128 14.02 2.91 14.95
CA LEU A 128 14.26 3.51 13.63
C LEU A 128 15.21 2.66 12.78
N GLU A 129 16.28 2.15 13.37
CA GLU A 129 17.21 1.24 12.70
C GLU A 129 16.49 -0.02 12.23
N HIS A 130 15.74 -0.68 13.12
CA HIS A 130 15.04 -1.94 12.83
C HIS A 130 13.89 -1.76 11.82
N CYS A 131 13.25 -0.58 11.78
CA CYS A 131 12.24 -0.23 10.79
C CYS A 131 12.86 0.29 9.47
N GLY A 132 14.17 0.51 9.44
CA GLY A 132 14.89 0.98 8.27
C GLY A 132 14.90 -0.06 7.13
N PHE A 133 14.85 0.43 5.88
CA PHE A 133 14.82 -0.44 4.70
C PHE A 133 16.03 -1.37 4.61
N ASP A 134 17.23 -0.87 4.90
CA ASP A 134 18.47 -1.63 4.80
C ASP A 134 18.54 -2.74 5.85
N TYR A 135 18.12 -2.46 7.10
CA TYR A 135 18.03 -3.46 8.15
C TYR A 135 17.00 -4.55 7.77
N MET A 136 15.79 -4.16 7.40
CA MET A 136 14.74 -5.10 7.00
C MET A 136 15.17 -5.98 5.82
N ARG A 137 15.88 -5.41 4.86
CA ARG A 137 16.43 -6.15 3.73
C ARG A 137 17.51 -7.15 4.18
N ALA A 138 18.40 -6.76 5.08
CA ALA A 138 19.46 -7.61 5.59
C ALA A 138 18.91 -8.80 6.41
N VAL A 139 17.99 -8.56 7.35
CA VAL A 139 17.43 -9.62 8.22
C VAL A 139 16.52 -10.59 7.48
N THR A 140 16.00 -10.20 6.33
CA THR A 140 15.17 -11.07 5.47
C THR A 140 16.00 -11.79 4.39
N ASN A 141 17.31 -11.88 4.53
CA ASN A 141 18.21 -12.50 3.56
C ASN A 141 18.08 -11.92 2.15
N ASN A 142 17.96 -10.59 2.03
CA ASN A 142 17.71 -9.89 0.79
C ASN A 142 16.46 -10.38 0.05
N ASN A 143 15.39 -10.69 0.78
CA ASN A 143 14.12 -11.08 0.20
C ASN A 143 13.75 -10.15 -0.97
N PRO A 144 13.51 -10.67 -2.18
CA PRO A 144 13.27 -9.86 -3.37
C PRO A 144 12.04 -8.93 -3.26
N ASN A 145 11.14 -9.19 -2.31
CA ASN A 145 10.03 -8.30 -2.01
C ASN A 145 10.48 -6.94 -1.44
N PHE A 146 11.67 -6.87 -0.82
CA PHE A 146 12.33 -5.61 -0.47
C PHE A 146 13.11 -5.05 -1.67
N HIS A 147 12.39 -4.69 -2.74
CA HIS A 147 13.02 -4.38 -4.02
C HIS A 147 13.88 -3.10 -3.97
N LYS A 148 13.27 -1.90 -3.88
CA LYS A 148 14.04 -0.63 -3.89
C LYS A 148 13.57 0.39 -2.85
N GLY A 149 12.36 0.25 -2.30
CA GLY A 149 11.80 1.21 -1.33
C GLY A 149 11.66 2.65 -1.87
N VAL A 150 11.58 2.84 -3.20
CA VAL A 150 11.57 4.13 -3.89
C VAL A 150 10.15 4.47 -4.33
N ILE A 151 9.78 5.75 -4.21
CA ILE A 151 8.53 6.33 -4.69
C ILE A 151 8.72 6.90 -6.10
N GLY A 152 7.69 6.81 -6.94
CA GLY A 152 7.62 7.50 -8.23
C GLY A 152 8.33 6.79 -9.39
N ARG A 153 8.61 5.50 -9.29
CA ARG A 153 9.24 4.70 -10.38
C ARG A 153 8.42 4.64 -11.66
N TRP A 154 7.12 4.87 -11.57
CA TRP A 154 6.21 4.93 -12.70
C TRP A 154 6.49 6.12 -13.64
N ARG A 155 7.17 7.17 -13.16
CA ARG A 155 7.48 8.38 -13.94
C ARG A 155 8.38 8.10 -15.15
N ASP A 156 9.23 7.08 -15.06
CA ASP A 156 10.15 6.71 -16.13
C ASP A 156 9.49 5.81 -17.19
N VAL A 157 8.26 5.33 -16.95
CA VAL A 157 7.56 4.37 -17.81
C VAL A 157 6.27 4.93 -18.39
N LEU A 158 5.50 5.65 -17.56
CA LEU A 158 4.20 6.18 -17.96
C LEU A 158 4.33 7.49 -18.73
N THR A 159 3.48 7.65 -19.74
CA THR A 159 3.31 8.91 -20.43
C THR A 159 2.57 9.93 -19.56
N PRO A 160 2.71 11.25 -19.81
CA PRO A 160 1.91 12.26 -19.08
C PRO A 160 0.40 12.03 -19.14
N ALA A 161 -0.12 11.53 -20.26
CA ALA A 161 -1.54 11.23 -20.41
C ALA A 161 -1.98 10.06 -19.49
N GLU A 162 -1.17 9.03 -19.37
CA GLU A 162 -1.45 7.89 -18.47
C GLU A 162 -1.37 8.27 -17.00
N ILE A 163 -0.46 9.19 -16.65
CA ILE A 163 -0.37 9.76 -15.31
C ILE A 163 -1.63 10.55 -14.99
N ALA A 164 -2.05 11.45 -15.89
CA ALA A 164 -3.27 12.25 -15.73
C ALA A 164 -4.53 11.37 -15.64
N ARG A 165 -4.59 10.28 -16.40
CA ARG A 165 -5.71 9.32 -16.34
C ARG A 165 -5.90 8.73 -14.93
N CYS A 166 -4.82 8.49 -14.17
CA CYS A 166 -4.94 8.04 -12.79
C CYS A 166 -5.65 9.08 -11.92
N ASP A 167 -5.29 10.35 -12.08
CA ASP A 167 -5.90 11.45 -11.32
C ASP A 167 -7.39 11.59 -11.68
N GLU A 168 -7.75 11.41 -12.95
CA GLU A 168 -9.14 11.40 -13.41
C GLU A 168 -9.94 10.22 -12.85
N VAL A 169 -9.34 9.02 -12.79
CA VAL A 169 -9.98 7.83 -12.20
C VAL A 169 -10.17 8.02 -10.71
N ALA A 170 -9.16 8.55 -10.01
CA ALA A 170 -9.26 8.88 -8.60
C ALA A 170 -10.37 9.90 -8.34
N ALA A 171 -10.46 10.98 -9.12
CA ALA A 171 -11.49 12.01 -8.99
C ALA A 171 -12.92 11.50 -9.23
N ARG A 172 -13.09 10.44 -10.02
CA ARG A 172 -14.41 9.80 -10.23
C ARG A 172 -14.84 8.87 -9.10
N ASN A 173 -13.89 8.30 -8.37
CA ASN A 173 -14.16 7.28 -7.39
C ASN A 173 -14.00 7.75 -5.93
N LEU A 174 -13.28 8.85 -5.70
CA LEU A 174 -12.96 9.37 -4.38
C LEU A 174 -13.47 10.80 -4.20
N THR A 175 -13.75 11.16 -2.95
CA THR A 175 -13.93 12.58 -2.61
C THR A 175 -12.63 13.35 -2.84
N PRO A 176 -12.68 14.67 -3.16
CA PRO A 176 -11.47 15.46 -3.48
C PRO A 176 -10.38 15.38 -2.40
N ASP A 177 -10.78 15.37 -1.12
CA ASP A 177 -9.84 15.28 -0.01
C ASP A 177 -9.22 13.88 0.12
N CYS A 178 -10.01 12.83 -0.12
CA CYS A 178 -9.53 11.47 -0.18
C CYS A 178 -8.54 11.26 -1.34
N ALA A 179 -8.88 11.75 -2.53
CA ALA A 179 -8.01 11.69 -3.70
C ALA A 179 -6.66 12.39 -3.46
N ARG A 180 -6.66 13.55 -2.82
CA ARG A 180 -5.43 14.25 -2.42
C ARG A 180 -4.62 13.45 -1.41
N TRP A 181 -5.28 12.95 -0.34
CA TRP A 181 -4.60 12.16 0.66
C TRP A 181 -3.92 10.92 0.07
N ILE A 182 -4.63 10.16 -0.75
CA ILE A 182 -4.05 8.91 -1.31
C ILE A 182 -2.89 9.20 -2.27
N ALA A 183 -2.89 10.37 -2.94
CA ALA A 183 -1.82 10.78 -3.83
C ALA A 183 -0.61 11.36 -3.09
N THR A 184 -0.80 12.07 -1.95
CA THR A 184 0.27 12.89 -1.33
C THR A 184 0.56 12.55 0.12
N GLY A 185 -0.37 11.94 0.85
CA GLY A 185 -0.31 11.76 2.29
C GLY A 185 -0.78 12.98 3.11
N GLU A 186 -1.21 14.07 2.47
CA GLU A 186 -1.69 15.25 3.18
C GLU A 186 -3.07 15.00 3.81
N LEU A 187 -3.11 15.01 5.14
CA LEU A 187 -4.34 15.09 5.92
C LEU A 187 -4.60 16.58 6.20
N ARG A 188 -5.53 17.20 5.49
CA ARG A 188 -6.06 18.50 5.91
C ARG A 188 -7.20 18.26 6.90
N ALA A 189 -7.11 19.02 8.00
CA ALA A 189 -8.17 19.10 9.00
C ALA A 189 -9.44 19.77 8.42
#